data_b0c5ebb5eb6f9e2ff43d2dd893c9f1c7
#
_entry.id   b0c5ebb5eb6f9e2ff43d2dd893c9f1c7
#
_cell.length_a   1.000
_cell.length_b   1.000
_cell.length_c   1.000
_cell.angle_alpha   90.00
_cell.angle_beta   90.00
_cell.angle_gamma   90.00
#
_symmetry.space_group_name_H-M   'P 1'
#
loop_
_entity.id
_entity.type
_entity.pdbx_description
1 polymer ?
#
loop_
_entity_poly.entity_id
_entity_poly.type
_entity_poly.pdbx_seq_one_letter_code
_entity_poly.pdbx_strand_id
1 'polypeptide(L)'
;MSILENELHLSSGKVIKNRICKAAMTERIASADNFCNERHIRLYEKWASGNIGLLLTGNVQIDRQHMEGPANICIEESTYKSQLSYLKEWARAGTKENTHLWMQISHAGRQTPGEINSAPLAPSSVQLKIPGRKFGNPRSMSQHDIDSVIKKFIFVAKVARETGFTGIQIHSAHGYLLSEFLSPDLNLRTDEWGGTIENRTRIHVEIIKGIRKELGDDFPISLKLNSADFQKGGFSAEDAVASAQIIEAAGLDILEISGGTYEQPRLLGLDNLSINPDRSEKRRNSTIAREAYFLDYAANIKKTISIPVIVTGGFRTRSAMESAIGNNACEMIGVGRPLCADPLSIKKLLNGEIGQLSRYEKSLSFGPWIFSPSSPFRLIQAINGFGAQAWFYQQIKRISLNEDPDLSMSVFAALRKDLAELSLIHI
;
A
#
# COMPACT_ATOMS: atom_id res chain seq x y z
N MET A 1 24.54 -7.43 17.55
CA MET A 1 23.88 -6.77 16.40
C MET A 1 22.52 -7.42 16.21
N SER A 2 21.47 -6.66 16.03
CA SER A 2 20.11 -7.21 15.86
C SER A 2 19.96 -7.80 14.47
N ILE A 3 19.16 -8.88 14.33
CA ILE A 3 18.81 -9.44 13.02
C ILE A 3 18.11 -8.40 12.10
N LEU A 4 17.48 -7.36 12.69
CA LEU A 4 16.85 -6.26 11.95
C LEU A 4 17.88 -5.40 11.21
N GLU A 5 19.14 -5.38 11.64
CA GLU A 5 20.24 -4.58 11.07
C GLU A 5 21.01 -5.34 9.99
N ASN A 6 20.68 -6.63 9.76
CA ASN A 6 21.31 -7.42 8.71
C ASN A 6 20.86 -6.96 7.32
N GLU A 7 21.78 -6.94 6.38
CA GLU A 7 21.50 -6.67 4.98
C GLU A 7 20.57 -7.71 4.36
N LEU A 8 19.80 -7.30 3.33
CA LEU A 8 19.03 -8.17 2.47
C LEU A 8 19.56 -8.08 1.05
N HIS A 9 20.06 -9.20 0.52
CA HIS A 9 20.50 -9.32 -0.86
C HIS A 9 19.33 -9.77 -1.74
N LEU A 10 19.11 -9.06 -2.84
CA LEU A 10 18.07 -9.38 -3.84
C LEU A 10 18.69 -10.09 -5.03
N SER A 11 17.88 -10.85 -5.78
CA SER A 11 18.26 -11.50 -7.04
C SER A 11 18.76 -10.52 -8.10
N SER A 12 18.25 -9.29 -8.09
CA SER A 12 18.70 -8.17 -8.94
C SER A 12 20.11 -7.65 -8.61
N GLY A 13 20.81 -8.24 -7.63
CA GLY A 13 22.14 -7.79 -7.17
C GLY A 13 22.12 -6.56 -6.26
N LYS A 14 20.94 -6.02 -5.94
CA LYS A 14 20.82 -4.89 -4.99
C LYS A 14 20.84 -5.37 -3.55
N VAL A 15 21.38 -4.52 -2.66
CA VAL A 15 21.53 -4.82 -1.24
C VAL A 15 20.78 -3.76 -0.42
N ILE A 16 19.78 -4.19 0.33
CA ILE A 16 19.03 -3.33 1.25
C ILE A 16 19.74 -3.39 2.62
N LYS A 17 20.13 -2.24 3.16
CA LYS A 17 21.01 -2.10 4.33
C LYS A 17 20.48 -2.68 5.65
N ASN A 18 19.17 -2.92 5.79
CA ASN A 18 18.55 -3.52 6.97
C ASN A 18 17.16 -4.09 6.63
N ARG A 19 16.53 -4.74 7.60
CA ARG A 19 15.29 -5.50 7.44
C ARG A 19 14.01 -4.69 7.66
N ILE A 20 14.08 -3.35 7.64
CA ILE A 20 12.90 -2.48 7.87
C ILE A 20 12.50 -1.77 6.58
N CYS A 21 11.21 -1.89 6.26
CA CYS A 21 10.55 -1.20 5.17
C CYS A 21 9.53 -0.17 5.70
N LYS A 22 9.61 1.08 5.23
CA LYS A 22 8.47 2.00 5.35
C LYS A 22 7.42 1.55 4.35
N ALA A 23 6.31 1.01 4.83
CA ALA A 23 5.20 0.57 3.99
C ALA A 23 4.62 1.74 3.17
N ALA A 24 4.07 1.43 2.01
CA ALA A 24 3.35 2.39 1.20
C ALA A 24 2.16 2.99 1.97
N MET A 25 2.07 4.31 1.98
CA MET A 25 0.98 5.09 2.59
C MET A 25 0.66 6.24 1.66
N THR A 26 -0.62 6.45 1.37
CA THR A 26 -1.08 7.62 0.60
C THR A 26 -0.75 8.90 1.37
N GLU A 27 -0.04 9.84 0.77
CA GLU A 27 0.38 11.09 1.41
C GLU A 27 -0.63 12.21 1.25
N ARG A 28 -1.36 12.28 0.14
CA ARG A 28 -2.29 13.35 -0.24
C ARG A 28 -1.66 14.74 -0.23
N ILE A 29 -0.49 14.87 -0.85
CA ILE A 29 0.28 16.13 -0.89
C ILE A 29 0.72 16.53 -2.30
N ALA A 30 0.23 15.87 -3.34
CA ALA A 30 0.47 16.28 -4.72
C ALA A 30 -0.11 17.67 -5.02
N SER A 31 0.38 18.32 -6.08
CA SER A 31 -0.17 19.57 -6.58
C SER A 31 -1.60 19.37 -7.14
N ALA A 32 -2.27 20.47 -7.49
CA ALA A 32 -3.56 20.43 -8.17
C ALA A 32 -3.49 19.66 -9.52
N ASP A 33 -2.33 19.68 -10.17
CA ASP A 33 -2.07 18.92 -11.41
C ASP A 33 -1.70 17.46 -11.17
N ASN A 34 -1.82 16.95 -9.95
CA ASN A 34 -1.41 15.61 -9.52
C ASN A 34 0.10 15.33 -9.75
N PHE A 35 0.93 16.36 -9.65
CA PHE A 35 2.38 16.23 -9.76
C PHE A 35 3.04 16.14 -8.37
N CYS A 36 4.17 15.44 -8.32
CA CYS A 36 5.04 15.53 -7.15
C CYS A 36 5.62 16.96 -7.03
N ASN A 37 5.99 17.36 -5.83
CA ASN A 37 6.44 18.70 -5.50
C ASN A 37 7.41 18.65 -4.32
N GLU A 38 7.89 19.84 -3.87
CA GLU A 38 8.82 19.97 -2.74
C GLU A 38 8.38 19.28 -1.45
N ARG A 39 7.06 19.13 -1.22
CA ARG A 39 6.54 18.47 0.00
C ARG A 39 6.93 16.98 0.02
N HIS A 40 6.91 16.31 -1.14
CA HIS A 40 7.38 14.92 -1.24
C HIS A 40 8.88 14.83 -0.98
N ILE A 41 9.68 15.75 -1.54
CA ILE A 41 11.13 15.80 -1.35
C ILE A 41 11.46 15.89 0.15
N ARG A 42 10.87 16.87 0.86
CA ARG A 42 11.09 17.07 2.30
C ARG A 42 10.65 15.88 3.15
N LEU A 43 9.49 15.33 2.84
CA LEU A 43 8.91 14.20 3.57
C LEU A 43 9.79 12.96 3.46
N TYR A 44 10.24 12.62 2.24
CA TYR A 44 11.04 11.42 2.00
C TYR A 44 12.49 11.59 2.46
N GLU A 45 13.04 12.79 2.42
CA GLU A 45 14.33 13.10 3.06
C GLU A 45 14.27 12.84 4.57
N LYS A 46 13.17 13.27 5.22
CA LYS A 46 12.96 13.03 6.65
C LYS A 46 12.85 11.55 6.98
N TRP A 47 12.12 10.76 6.18
CA TRP A 47 12.03 9.31 6.37
C TRP A 47 13.36 8.61 6.07
N ALA A 48 14.11 9.01 5.05
CA ALA A 48 15.42 8.44 4.74
C ALA A 48 16.40 8.60 5.91
N SER A 49 16.36 9.75 6.63
CA SER A 49 17.19 9.98 7.82
C SER A 49 16.81 9.11 9.03
N GLY A 50 15.70 8.36 8.94
CA GLY A 50 15.21 7.43 9.96
C GLY A 50 15.91 6.06 10.00
N ASN A 51 17.00 5.86 9.26
CA ASN A 51 17.73 4.59 9.15
C ASN A 51 16.84 3.42 8.68
N ILE A 52 16.01 3.67 7.68
CA ILE A 52 15.13 2.65 7.08
C ILE A 52 15.82 2.06 5.84
N GLY A 53 15.78 0.73 5.67
CA GLY A 53 16.39 0.07 4.52
C GLY A 53 15.68 0.34 3.20
N LEU A 54 14.35 0.28 3.23
CA LEU A 54 13.50 0.46 2.05
C LEU A 54 12.35 1.44 2.35
N LEU A 55 12.19 2.46 1.53
CA LEU A 55 11.02 3.33 1.52
C LEU A 55 10.14 2.97 0.31
N LEU A 56 8.86 2.70 0.55
CA LEU A 56 7.85 2.63 -0.50
C LEU A 56 7.11 3.96 -0.57
N THR A 57 6.90 4.48 -1.77
CA THR A 57 6.05 5.67 -1.96
C THR A 57 4.60 5.36 -1.60
N GLY A 58 3.77 6.37 -1.44
CA GLY A 58 2.35 6.23 -1.63
C GLY A 58 2.04 5.81 -3.06
N ASN A 59 0.81 5.40 -3.31
CA ASN A 59 0.40 4.89 -4.61
C ASN A 59 0.46 5.97 -5.69
N VAL A 60 1.42 5.86 -6.59
CA VAL A 60 1.53 6.68 -7.79
C VAL A 60 0.59 6.10 -8.85
N GLN A 61 -0.36 6.91 -9.31
CA GLN A 61 -1.38 6.48 -10.25
C GLN A 61 -0.87 6.54 -11.68
N ILE A 62 -1.28 5.57 -12.50
CA ILE A 62 -0.92 5.50 -13.92
C ILE A 62 -1.92 6.23 -14.83
N ASP A 63 -3.02 6.71 -14.27
CA ASP A 63 -4.15 7.26 -15.01
C ASP A 63 -4.96 8.24 -14.14
N ARG A 64 -5.13 9.49 -14.59
CA ARG A 64 -5.90 10.52 -13.88
C ARG A 64 -7.39 10.18 -13.76
N GLN A 65 -7.92 9.41 -14.68
CA GLN A 65 -9.32 8.99 -14.64
C GLN A 65 -9.57 7.86 -13.64
N HIS A 66 -8.50 7.29 -13.05
CA HIS A 66 -8.60 6.15 -12.15
C HIS A 66 -7.74 6.32 -10.90
N MET A 67 -7.83 7.49 -10.27
CA MET A 67 -7.14 7.77 -9.00
C MET A 67 -7.95 7.30 -7.80
N GLU A 68 -7.26 6.93 -6.72
CA GLU A 68 -7.87 6.60 -5.42
C GLU A 68 -8.53 7.81 -4.77
N GLY A 69 -8.00 8.99 -5.02
CA GLY A 69 -8.50 10.24 -4.47
C GLY A 69 -7.74 11.45 -5.00
N PRO A 70 -8.18 12.64 -4.66
CA PRO A 70 -7.51 13.88 -5.02
C PRO A 70 -6.13 13.94 -4.36
N ALA A 71 -5.23 14.72 -4.94
CA ALA A 71 -3.86 14.89 -4.46
C ALA A 71 -3.00 13.59 -4.39
N ASN A 72 -3.37 12.54 -5.12
CA ASN A 72 -2.45 11.48 -5.51
C ASN A 72 -1.52 11.99 -6.61
N ILE A 73 -0.29 11.45 -6.66
CA ILE A 73 0.58 11.65 -7.83
C ILE A 73 0.05 10.81 -8.98
N CYS A 74 0.06 11.40 -10.19
CA CYS A 74 -0.24 10.70 -11.42
C CYS A 74 0.90 10.90 -12.43
N ILE A 75 1.36 9.80 -13.06
CA ILE A 75 2.39 9.84 -14.10
C ILE A 75 1.80 9.29 -15.39
N GLU A 76 1.61 10.18 -16.38
CA GLU A 76 1.10 9.86 -17.70
C GLU A 76 2.10 10.34 -18.77
N GLU A 77 2.14 9.65 -19.90
CA GLU A 77 3.07 9.94 -21.00
C GLU A 77 2.94 11.39 -21.50
N SER A 78 1.73 11.92 -21.50
CA SER A 78 1.43 13.29 -21.96
C SER A 78 1.94 14.37 -21.02
N THR A 79 2.11 14.10 -19.72
CA THR A 79 2.34 15.12 -18.68
C THR A 79 3.59 14.91 -17.83
N TYR A 80 4.21 13.72 -17.85
CA TYR A 80 5.32 13.38 -16.92
C TYR A 80 6.52 14.33 -17.01
N LYS A 81 6.78 14.89 -18.21
CA LYS A 81 7.92 15.81 -18.44
C LYS A 81 7.83 17.06 -17.56
N SER A 82 6.61 17.53 -17.26
CA SER A 82 6.38 18.72 -16.43
C SER A 82 6.77 18.51 -14.96
N GLN A 83 6.84 17.25 -14.48
CA GLN A 83 7.25 16.93 -13.12
C GLN A 83 8.61 16.21 -13.02
N LEU A 84 9.33 16.08 -14.13
CA LEU A 84 10.55 15.27 -14.22
C LEU A 84 11.65 15.73 -13.25
N SER A 85 11.83 17.05 -13.09
CA SER A 85 12.79 17.61 -12.13
C SER A 85 12.45 17.25 -10.68
N TYR A 86 11.19 17.41 -10.30
CA TYR A 86 10.71 17.04 -8.97
C TYR A 86 10.83 15.55 -8.70
N LEU A 87 10.54 14.68 -9.69
CA LEU A 87 10.71 13.23 -9.56
C LEU A 87 12.17 12.87 -9.28
N LYS A 88 13.13 13.48 -10.00
CA LYS A 88 14.57 13.28 -9.76
C LYS A 88 15.01 13.74 -8.37
N GLU A 89 14.54 14.91 -7.93
CA GLU A 89 14.87 15.43 -6.61
C GLU A 89 14.23 14.58 -5.50
N TRP A 90 13.01 14.11 -5.69
CA TRP A 90 12.35 13.19 -4.77
C TRP A 90 13.10 11.88 -4.65
N ALA A 91 13.50 11.27 -5.77
CA ALA A 91 14.32 10.06 -5.75
C ALA A 91 15.64 10.28 -5.01
N ARG A 92 16.34 11.39 -5.30
CA ARG A 92 17.59 11.76 -4.62
C ARG A 92 17.41 11.97 -3.10
N ALA A 93 16.32 12.59 -2.69
CA ALA A 93 16.03 12.83 -1.28
C ALA A 93 15.71 11.52 -0.52
N GLY A 94 14.90 10.65 -1.12
CA GLY A 94 14.51 9.38 -0.50
C GLY A 94 15.57 8.29 -0.54
N THR A 95 16.65 8.47 -1.32
CA THR A 95 17.77 7.52 -1.38
C THR A 95 18.99 7.94 -0.55
N LYS A 96 18.86 9.01 0.25
CA LYS A 96 19.92 9.41 1.18
C LYS A 96 20.26 8.28 2.18
N GLU A 97 21.47 8.34 2.72
CA GLU A 97 21.98 7.38 3.73
C GLU A 97 21.87 5.91 3.29
N ASN A 98 22.11 5.61 2.01
CA ASN A 98 22.02 4.26 1.43
C ASN A 98 20.62 3.62 1.61
N THR A 99 19.58 4.42 1.66
CA THR A 99 18.19 3.97 1.69
C THR A 99 17.72 3.66 0.27
N HIS A 100 16.98 2.58 0.07
CA HIS A 100 16.26 2.35 -1.17
C HIS A 100 14.93 3.11 -1.19
N LEU A 101 14.60 3.75 -2.31
CA LEU A 101 13.29 4.32 -2.56
C LEU A 101 12.65 3.65 -3.77
N TRP A 102 11.54 2.94 -3.58
CA TRP A 102 10.79 2.29 -4.65
C TRP A 102 9.43 2.96 -4.85
N MET A 103 9.09 3.20 -6.12
CA MET A 103 7.82 3.80 -6.48
C MET A 103 6.72 2.74 -6.46
N GLN A 104 5.67 2.90 -5.63
CA GLN A 104 4.51 2.05 -5.71
C GLN A 104 3.58 2.53 -6.83
N ILE A 105 3.38 1.70 -7.85
CA ILE A 105 2.58 1.99 -9.04
C ILE A 105 1.19 1.37 -8.88
N SER A 106 0.14 2.15 -9.12
CA SER A 106 -1.24 1.76 -8.82
C SER A 106 -2.25 2.25 -9.86
N HIS A 107 -3.42 1.63 -9.85
CA HIS A 107 -4.63 2.04 -10.58
C HIS A 107 -5.85 1.69 -9.71
N ALA A 108 -6.70 2.67 -9.44
CA ALA A 108 -7.75 2.52 -8.44
C ALA A 108 -8.88 1.55 -8.81
N GLY A 109 -9.03 1.23 -10.10
CA GLY A 109 -10.10 0.32 -10.55
C GLY A 109 -11.49 0.82 -10.17
N ARG A 110 -12.37 -0.08 -9.74
CA ARG A 110 -13.72 0.24 -9.27
C ARG A 110 -13.76 1.11 -8.00
N GLN A 111 -12.62 1.25 -7.32
CA GLN A 111 -12.49 2.10 -6.14
C GLN A 111 -12.26 3.58 -6.50
N THR A 112 -12.30 3.93 -7.77
CA THR A 112 -12.26 5.32 -8.22
C THR A 112 -13.53 6.04 -7.74
N PRO A 113 -13.40 7.19 -7.03
CA PRO A 113 -14.54 8.03 -6.66
C PRO A 113 -15.37 8.45 -7.86
N GLY A 114 -16.68 8.50 -7.70
CA GLY A 114 -17.61 8.82 -8.80
C GLY A 114 -17.47 10.25 -9.35
N GLU A 115 -16.93 11.17 -8.54
CA GLU A 115 -16.58 12.53 -8.95
C GLU A 115 -15.34 12.58 -9.87
N ILE A 116 -14.44 11.61 -9.78
CA ILE A 116 -13.28 11.48 -10.67
C ILE A 116 -13.69 10.77 -11.96
N ASN A 117 -14.41 9.64 -11.84
CA ASN A 117 -14.89 8.89 -12.99
C ASN A 117 -16.20 8.17 -12.65
N SER A 118 -17.26 8.51 -13.37
CA SER A 118 -18.57 7.88 -13.17
C SER A 118 -18.66 6.44 -13.70
N ALA A 119 -17.73 6.02 -14.58
CA ALA A 119 -17.68 4.70 -15.20
C ALA A 119 -16.24 4.14 -15.23
N PRO A 120 -15.60 3.90 -14.06
CA PRO A 120 -14.21 3.45 -14.00
C PRO A 120 -14.04 2.05 -14.59
N LEU A 121 -12.79 1.75 -14.97
CA LEU A 121 -12.39 0.43 -15.47
C LEU A 121 -12.34 -0.60 -14.33
N ALA A 122 -12.83 -1.80 -14.61
CA ALA A 122 -12.72 -2.97 -13.74
C ALA A 122 -12.70 -4.25 -14.59
N PRO A 123 -12.24 -5.41 -14.07
CA PRO A 123 -12.32 -6.67 -14.80
C PRO A 123 -13.74 -6.99 -15.24
N SER A 124 -14.73 -6.70 -14.37
CA SER A 124 -16.17 -6.86 -14.62
C SER A 124 -16.97 -5.74 -13.96
N SER A 125 -18.21 -5.52 -14.42
CA SER A 125 -19.08 -4.42 -13.97
C SER A 125 -19.68 -4.69 -12.57
N VAL A 126 -18.85 -4.94 -11.56
CA VAL A 126 -19.24 -5.19 -10.16
C VAL A 126 -19.04 -3.92 -9.34
N GLN A 127 -20.15 -3.22 -9.04
CA GLN A 127 -20.10 -1.95 -8.33
C GLN A 127 -19.69 -2.10 -6.85
N LEU A 128 -18.82 -1.21 -6.39
CA LEU A 128 -18.48 -1.08 -4.97
C LEU A 128 -19.56 -0.27 -4.24
N LYS A 129 -20.11 -0.83 -3.15
CA LYS A 129 -21.14 -0.19 -2.33
C LYS A 129 -20.67 -0.06 -0.89
N ILE A 130 -20.17 1.12 -0.53
CA ILE A 130 -19.79 1.44 0.85
C ILE A 130 -20.69 2.57 1.36
N PRO A 131 -21.35 2.42 2.51
CA PRO A 131 -22.17 3.49 3.08
C PRO A 131 -21.39 4.80 3.24
N GLY A 132 -21.97 5.90 2.78
CA GLY A 132 -21.37 7.23 2.89
C GLY A 132 -20.29 7.58 1.86
N ARG A 133 -19.99 6.68 0.89
CA ARG A 133 -19.08 6.94 -0.24
C ARG A 133 -19.79 6.67 -1.56
N LYS A 134 -19.53 7.54 -2.54
CA LYS A 134 -20.01 7.36 -3.93
C LYS A 134 -18.85 6.94 -4.81
N PHE A 135 -18.93 5.74 -5.35
CA PHE A 135 -18.01 5.22 -6.38
C PHE A 135 -18.71 5.22 -7.73
N GLY A 136 -17.94 5.27 -8.81
CA GLY A 136 -18.48 5.15 -10.16
C GLY A 136 -19.14 3.78 -10.41
N ASN A 137 -19.94 3.67 -11.44
CA ASN A 137 -20.47 2.39 -11.92
C ASN A 137 -19.42 1.77 -12.87
N PRO A 138 -18.68 0.74 -12.46
CA PRO A 138 -17.56 0.25 -13.26
C PRO A 138 -18.05 -0.38 -14.56
N ARG A 139 -17.28 -0.17 -15.64
CA ARG A 139 -17.44 -0.91 -16.90
C ARG A 139 -16.38 -2.00 -17.01
N SER A 140 -16.77 -3.13 -17.58
CA SER A 140 -15.84 -4.21 -17.89
C SER A 140 -14.78 -3.76 -18.91
N MET A 141 -13.53 -4.11 -18.66
CA MET A 141 -12.41 -3.83 -19.55
C MET A 141 -12.50 -4.65 -20.83
N SER A 142 -12.29 -4.01 -21.97
CA SER A 142 -11.99 -4.67 -23.25
C SER A 142 -10.52 -5.13 -23.28
N GLN A 143 -10.14 -5.94 -24.28
CA GLN A 143 -8.71 -6.29 -24.52
C GLN A 143 -7.85 -5.05 -24.68
N HIS A 144 -8.32 -4.06 -25.43
CA HIS A 144 -7.62 -2.78 -25.62
C HIS A 144 -7.39 -2.03 -24.29
N ASP A 145 -8.38 -2.05 -23.38
CA ASP A 145 -8.19 -1.42 -22.06
C ASP A 145 -7.13 -2.14 -21.23
N ILE A 146 -7.12 -3.49 -21.26
CA ILE A 146 -6.12 -4.31 -20.56
C ILE A 146 -4.72 -4.03 -21.10
N ASP A 147 -4.55 -4.05 -22.42
CA ASP A 147 -3.27 -3.74 -23.08
C ASP A 147 -2.78 -2.33 -22.77
N SER A 148 -3.71 -1.36 -22.72
CA SER A 148 -3.40 0.02 -22.35
C SER A 148 -2.92 0.13 -20.90
N VAL A 149 -3.58 -0.53 -19.96
CA VAL A 149 -3.19 -0.57 -18.54
C VAL A 149 -1.82 -1.19 -18.38
N ILE A 150 -1.54 -2.33 -19.03
CA ILE A 150 -0.23 -2.98 -19.00
C ILE A 150 0.87 -2.01 -19.49
N LYS A 151 0.66 -1.35 -20.62
CA LYS A 151 1.60 -0.36 -21.18
C LYS A 151 1.84 0.81 -20.22
N LYS A 152 0.79 1.32 -19.56
CA LYS A 152 0.92 2.42 -18.59
C LYS A 152 1.74 2.00 -17.34
N PHE A 153 1.56 0.78 -16.82
CA PHE A 153 2.41 0.26 -15.72
C PHE A 153 3.89 0.21 -16.14
N ILE A 154 4.16 -0.34 -17.32
CA ILE A 154 5.53 -0.43 -17.86
C ILE A 154 6.13 0.98 -18.07
N PHE A 155 5.36 1.92 -18.60
CA PHE A 155 5.78 3.29 -18.80
C PHE A 155 6.17 3.97 -17.48
N VAL A 156 5.33 3.86 -16.44
CA VAL A 156 5.61 4.47 -15.13
C VAL A 156 6.84 3.82 -14.48
N ALA A 157 7.03 2.52 -14.62
CA ALA A 157 8.25 1.83 -14.15
C ALA A 157 9.51 2.36 -14.84
N LYS A 158 9.44 2.64 -16.17
CA LYS A 158 10.52 3.28 -16.92
C LYS A 158 10.83 4.68 -16.41
N VAL A 159 9.81 5.50 -16.17
CA VAL A 159 9.97 6.84 -15.58
C VAL A 159 10.60 6.75 -14.18
N ALA A 160 10.21 5.78 -13.36
CA ALA A 160 10.82 5.58 -12.04
C ALA A 160 12.33 5.31 -12.16
N ARG A 161 12.76 4.40 -13.05
CA ARG A 161 14.20 4.14 -13.29
C ARG A 161 14.92 5.38 -13.83
N GLU A 162 14.36 6.06 -14.81
CA GLU A 162 14.93 7.27 -15.44
C GLU A 162 15.15 8.40 -14.44
N THR A 163 14.29 8.50 -13.43
CA THR A 163 14.34 9.57 -12.42
C THR A 163 15.14 9.21 -11.16
N GLY A 164 15.69 7.98 -11.10
CA GLY A 164 16.62 7.58 -10.03
C GLY A 164 15.96 6.86 -8.85
N PHE A 165 14.68 6.43 -8.98
CA PHE A 165 14.13 5.46 -8.03
C PHE A 165 14.90 4.15 -8.16
N THR A 166 15.17 3.50 -7.06
CA THR A 166 16.02 2.30 -7.00
C THR A 166 15.26 0.99 -7.17
N GLY A 167 13.99 1.05 -7.52
CA GLY A 167 13.09 -0.05 -7.80
C GLY A 167 11.64 0.41 -7.85
N ILE A 168 10.72 -0.53 -8.05
CA ILE A 168 9.27 -0.28 -8.04
C ILE A 168 8.53 -1.34 -7.23
N GLN A 169 7.30 -0.99 -6.84
CA GLN A 169 6.33 -1.95 -6.33
C GLN A 169 5.03 -1.85 -7.11
N ILE A 170 4.55 -2.98 -7.63
CA ILE A 170 3.24 -3.11 -8.26
C ILE A 170 2.19 -3.27 -7.17
N HIS A 171 1.17 -2.39 -7.16
CA HIS A 171 0.10 -2.49 -6.18
C HIS A 171 -1.00 -3.45 -6.64
N SER A 172 -1.02 -4.65 -6.07
CA SER A 172 -2.00 -5.71 -6.34
C SER A 172 -2.75 -6.15 -5.08
N ALA A 173 -3.14 -5.20 -4.26
CA ALA A 173 -3.83 -5.47 -2.99
C ALA A 173 -4.98 -4.48 -2.76
N HIS A 174 -5.73 -4.68 -1.68
CA HIS A 174 -6.69 -3.76 -1.09
C HIS A 174 -7.91 -3.42 -1.96
N GLY A 175 -8.23 -4.25 -2.96
CA GLY A 175 -9.39 -4.04 -3.85
C GLY A 175 -9.15 -3.04 -4.97
N TYR A 176 -7.89 -2.68 -5.28
CA TYR A 176 -7.52 -1.91 -6.47
C TYR A 176 -7.48 -2.80 -7.72
N LEU A 177 -7.35 -2.22 -8.91
CA LEU A 177 -7.56 -2.89 -10.19
C LEU A 177 -6.89 -4.27 -10.29
N LEU A 178 -5.60 -4.38 -9.97
CA LEU A 178 -4.89 -5.65 -10.11
C LEU A 178 -5.37 -6.70 -9.10
N SER A 179 -5.71 -6.28 -7.88
CA SER A 179 -6.35 -7.13 -6.88
C SER A 179 -7.77 -7.58 -7.32
N GLU A 180 -8.51 -6.71 -8.04
CA GLU A 180 -9.82 -7.09 -8.60
C GLU A 180 -9.71 -8.23 -9.62
N PHE A 181 -8.64 -8.26 -10.43
CA PHE A 181 -8.41 -9.37 -11.36
C PHE A 181 -8.22 -10.71 -10.65
N LEU A 182 -7.59 -10.72 -9.47
CA LEU A 182 -7.36 -11.93 -8.70
C LEU A 182 -8.63 -12.47 -8.03
N SER A 183 -9.57 -11.60 -7.67
CA SER A 183 -10.75 -11.92 -6.85
C SER A 183 -11.88 -12.50 -7.69
N PRO A 184 -12.30 -13.76 -7.49
CA PRO A 184 -13.29 -14.41 -8.34
C PRO A 184 -14.70 -13.82 -8.23
N ASP A 185 -15.02 -13.13 -7.14
CA ASP A 185 -16.30 -12.40 -6.98
C ASP A 185 -16.30 -11.04 -7.69
N LEU A 186 -15.15 -10.53 -8.11
CA LEU A 186 -15.00 -9.27 -8.85
C LEU A 186 -14.61 -9.49 -10.30
N ASN A 187 -13.90 -10.56 -10.60
CA ASN A 187 -13.50 -10.94 -11.95
C ASN A 187 -14.40 -12.07 -12.47
N LEU A 188 -15.54 -11.70 -13.05
CA LEU A 188 -16.53 -12.63 -13.60
C LEU A 188 -16.27 -12.94 -15.09
N ARG A 189 -15.05 -12.67 -15.59
CA ARG A 189 -14.68 -12.90 -16.99
C ARG A 189 -14.59 -14.39 -17.31
N THR A 190 -14.91 -14.74 -18.54
CA THR A 190 -14.86 -16.11 -19.08
C THR A 190 -13.81 -16.26 -20.18
N ASP A 191 -13.05 -15.18 -20.45
CA ASP A 191 -11.93 -15.18 -21.38
C ASP A 191 -10.60 -15.51 -20.68
N GLU A 192 -9.47 -15.33 -21.37
CA GLU A 192 -8.12 -15.60 -20.86
C GLU A 192 -7.67 -14.73 -19.66
N TRP A 193 -8.47 -13.77 -19.22
CA TRP A 193 -8.20 -12.87 -18.10
C TRP A 193 -9.02 -13.20 -16.85
N GLY A 194 -9.87 -14.26 -16.90
CA GLY A 194 -10.73 -14.67 -15.79
C GLY A 194 -10.88 -16.19 -15.66
N GLY A 195 -11.65 -16.63 -14.68
CA GLY A 195 -11.86 -18.05 -14.37
C GLY A 195 -10.73 -18.64 -13.53
N THR A 196 -9.79 -19.39 -14.11
CA THR A 196 -8.71 -20.05 -13.36
C THR A 196 -7.74 -19.06 -12.73
N ILE A 197 -6.99 -19.48 -11.71
CA ILE A 197 -6.03 -18.60 -11.04
C ILE A 197 -4.92 -18.14 -11.99
N GLU A 198 -4.50 -18.98 -12.93
CA GLU A 198 -3.52 -18.63 -13.95
C GLU A 198 -4.02 -17.48 -14.82
N ASN A 199 -5.27 -17.53 -15.26
CA ASN A 199 -5.90 -16.47 -16.03
C ASN A 199 -6.09 -15.19 -15.21
N ARG A 200 -6.57 -15.31 -13.97
CA ARG A 200 -6.73 -14.15 -13.07
C ARG A 200 -5.39 -13.48 -12.72
N THR A 201 -4.29 -14.22 -12.72
CA THR A 201 -2.94 -13.72 -12.45
C THR A 201 -2.23 -13.23 -13.73
N ARG A 202 -2.75 -13.50 -14.92
CA ARG A 202 -2.12 -13.18 -16.21
C ARG A 202 -1.72 -11.71 -16.35
N ILE A 203 -2.55 -10.77 -15.96
CA ILE A 203 -2.24 -9.33 -16.07
C ILE A 203 -0.96 -8.95 -15.28
N HIS A 204 -0.74 -9.57 -14.14
CA HIS A 204 0.45 -9.38 -13.32
C HIS A 204 1.70 -9.91 -14.03
N VAL A 205 1.59 -11.10 -14.62
CA VAL A 205 2.67 -11.73 -15.39
C VAL A 205 3.07 -10.85 -16.58
N GLU A 206 2.09 -10.35 -17.33
CA GLU A 206 2.34 -9.49 -18.50
C GLU A 206 2.99 -8.15 -18.08
N ILE A 207 2.56 -7.54 -16.98
CA ILE A 207 3.18 -6.32 -16.44
C ILE A 207 4.64 -6.60 -16.02
N ILE A 208 4.89 -7.65 -15.24
CA ILE A 208 6.25 -7.98 -14.74
C ILE A 208 7.18 -8.29 -15.91
N LYS A 209 6.77 -9.17 -16.83
CA LYS A 209 7.56 -9.52 -18.02
C LYS A 209 7.83 -8.29 -18.91
N GLY A 210 6.82 -7.42 -19.06
CA GLY A 210 6.97 -6.18 -19.81
C GLY A 210 7.99 -5.24 -19.17
N ILE A 211 7.97 -5.09 -17.85
CA ILE A 211 8.94 -4.28 -17.11
C ILE A 211 10.34 -4.91 -17.19
N ARG A 212 10.49 -6.23 -17.05
CA ARG A 212 11.77 -6.93 -17.23
C ARG A 212 12.36 -6.73 -18.62
N LYS A 213 11.52 -6.83 -19.65
CA LYS A 213 11.94 -6.59 -21.04
C LYS A 213 12.49 -5.18 -21.26
N GLU A 214 11.86 -4.17 -20.63
CA GLU A 214 12.26 -2.75 -20.80
C GLU A 214 13.42 -2.36 -19.88
N LEU A 215 13.48 -2.89 -18.66
CA LEU A 215 14.40 -2.43 -17.62
C LEU A 215 15.48 -3.45 -17.23
N GLY A 216 15.44 -4.69 -17.74
CA GLY A 216 16.41 -5.74 -17.40
C GLY A 216 16.22 -6.28 -15.97
N ASP A 217 17.19 -7.12 -15.55
CA ASP A 217 17.10 -7.88 -14.29
C ASP A 217 17.73 -7.16 -13.10
N ASP A 218 18.49 -6.09 -13.34
CA ASP A 218 19.18 -5.30 -12.32
C ASP A 218 18.31 -4.25 -11.61
N PHE A 219 17.05 -4.05 -12.08
CA PHE A 219 16.10 -3.10 -11.51
C PHE A 219 15.05 -3.85 -10.68
N PRO A 220 15.05 -3.71 -9.34
CA PRO A 220 14.16 -4.44 -8.44
C PRO A 220 12.68 -4.22 -8.74
N ILE A 221 11.93 -5.32 -8.82
CA ILE A 221 10.47 -5.32 -8.93
C ILE A 221 9.90 -6.00 -7.68
N SER A 222 9.08 -5.28 -6.94
CA SER A 222 8.24 -5.80 -5.86
C SER A 222 6.78 -5.85 -6.30
N LEU A 223 5.99 -6.68 -5.62
CA LEU A 223 4.54 -6.67 -5.74
C LEU A 223 3.92 -6.75 -4.34
N LYS A 224 2.87 -5.96 -4.09
CA LYS A 224 2.05 -6.08 -2.89
C LYS A 224 0.82 -6.91 -3.18
N LEU A 225 0.64 -8.00 -2.43
CA LEU A 225 -0.44 -8.97 -2.57
C LEU A 225 -1.30 -9.04 -1.29
N ASN A 226 -2.60 -9.19 -1.42
CA ASN A 226 -3.43 -9.62 -0.31
C ASN A 226 -3.11 -11.07 0.07
N SER A 227 -3.05 -11.37 1.36
CA SER A 227 -3.02 -12.76 1.87
C SER A 227 -4.37 -13.45 1.66
N ALA A 228 -5.44 -12.69 1.68
CA ALA A 228 -6.82 -13.03 1.33
C ALA A 228 -7.65 -11.75 1.31
N ASP A 229 -8.82 -11.78 0.66
CA ASP A 229 -9.79 -10.67 0.72
C ASP A 229 -10.62 -10.71 2.01
N PHE A 230 -10.67 -11.86 2.67
CA PHE A 230 -11.51 -12.11 3.86
C PHE A 230 -13.00 -11.91 3.61
N GLN A 231 -13.41 -12.09 2.38
CA GLN A 231 -14.76 -11.92 1.87
C GLN A 231 -15.25 -13.24 1.27
N LYS A 232 -16.52 -13.57 1.51
CA LYS A 232 -17.11 -14.79 0.97
C LYS A 232 -17.12 -14.73 -0.56
N GLY A 233 -16.48 -15.72 -1.21
CA GLY A 233 -16.33 -15.79 -2.66
C GLY A 233 -15.22 -14.93 -3.24
N GLY A 234 -14.46 -14.21 -2.41
CA GLY A 234 -13.32 -13.42 -2.83
C GLY A 234 -12.02 -14.23 -2.95
N PHE A 235 -10.90 -13.53 -3.11
CA PHE A 235 -9.57 -14.11 -3.20
C PHE A 235 -9.19 -14.86 -1.92
N SER A 236 -8.87 -16.13 -2.04
CA SER A 236 -8.57 -17.03 -0.92
C SER A 236 -7.08 -17.08 -0.57
N ALA A 237 -6.76 -17.69 0.57
CA ALA A 237 -5.36 -17.92 0.95
C ALA A 237 -4.65 -18.92 0.02
N GLU A 238 -5.37 -19.90 -0.49
CA GLU A 238 -4.88 -20.87 -1.48
C GLU A 238 -4.59 -20.17 -2.82
N ASP A 239 -5.49 -19.31 -3.27
CA ASP A 239 -5.28 -18.44 -4.44
C ASP A 239 -4.05 -17.54 -4.27
N ALA A 240 -3.82 -17.01 -3.06
CA ALA A 240 -2.66 -16.18 -2.77
C ALA A 240 -1.34 -16.95 -2.89
N VAL A 241 -1.30 -18.20 -2.43
CA VAL A 241 -0.14 -19.09 -2.60
C VAL A 241 0.11 -19.37 -4.09
N ALA A 242 -0.92 -19.79 -4.84
CA ALA A 242 -0.80 -20.08 -6.26
C ALA A 242 -0.37 -18.84 -7.07
N SER A 243 -0.97 -17.67 -6.80
CA SER A 243 -0.59 -16.41 -7.44
C SER A 243 0.86 -16.04 -7.14
N ALA A 244 1.33 -16.22 -5.90
CA ALA A 244 2.70 -15.89 -5.51
C ALA A 244 3.72 -16.71 -6.31
N GLN A 245 3.48 -17.99 -6.52
CA GLN A 245 4.33 -18.87 -7.34
C GLN A 245 4.35 -18.43 -8.81
N ILE A 246 3.20 -18.12 -9.39
CA ILE A 246 3.08 -17.65 -10.78
C ILE A 246 3.82 -16.31 -10.97
N ILE A 247 3.67 -15.39 -10.02
CA ILE A 247 4.28 -14.06 -10.05
C ILE A 247 5.80 -14.15 -9.84
N GLU A 248 6.28 -15.01 -8.94
CA GLU A 248 7.70 -15.28 -8.79
C GLU A 248 8.33 -15.77 -10.10
N ALA A 249 7.69 -16.76 -10.74
CA ALA A 249 8.16 -17.30 -12.01
C ALA A 249 8.18 -16.28 -13.16
N ALA A 250 7.41 -15.19 -13.05
CA ALA A 250 7.42 -14.08 -14.00
C ALA A 250 8.62 -13.14 -13.80
N GLY A 251 9.41 -13.29 -12.71
CA GLY A 251 10.63 -12.52 -12.46
C GLY A 251 10.49 -11.46 -11.37
N LEU A 252 9.69 -11.70 -10.33
CA LEU A 252 9.60 -10.83 -9.16
C LEU A 252 10.84 -10.98 -8.26
N ASP A 253 11.33 -9.89 -7.63
CA ASP A 253 12.47 -9.93 -6.70
C ASP A 253 12.05 -10.05 -5.24
N ILE A 254 10.91 -9.49 -4.86
CA ILE A 254 10.42 -9.49 -3.48
C ILE A 254 8.90 -9.31 -3.43
N LEU A 255 8.23 -10.06 -2.56
CA LEU A 255 6.80 -10.03 -2.39
C LEU A 255 6.42 -9.37 -1.06
N GLU A 256 5.52 -8.37 -1.07
CA GLU A 256 4.94 -7.82 0.16
C GLU A 256 3.56 -8.40 0.42
N ILE A 257 3.37 -8.99 1.60
CA ILE A 257 2.09 -9.53 2.05
C ILE A 257 1.37 -8.52 2.93
N SER A 258 0.12 -8.26 2.55
CA SER A 258 -0.85 -7.43 3.24
C SER A 258 -2.21 -8.14 3.25
N GLY A 259 -3.31 -7.45 3.46
CA GLY A 259 -4.64 -8.05 3.33
C GLY A 259 -5.79 -7.11 3.65
N GLY A 260 -6.98 -7.54 3.24
CA GLY A 260 -8.20 -6.77 3.34
C GLY A 260 -8.45 -5.87 2.13
N THR A 261 -9.67 -5.38 2.06
CA THR A 261 -10.16 -4.46 1.02
C THR A 261 -10.91 -3.31 1.68
N TYR A 262 -11.45 -2.36 0.91
CA TYR A 262 -12.33 -1.33 1.47
C TYR A 262 -13.63 -1.93 2.06
N GLU A 263 -14.08 -3.06 1.53
CA GLU A 263 -15.22 -3.82 2.07
C GLU A 263 -14.84 -4.63 3.32
N GLN A 264 -13.54 -4.94 3.48
CA GLN A 264 -12.94 -5.70 4.57
C GLN A 264 -11.74 -4.94 5.16
N PRO A 265 -11.96 -3.82 5.90
CA PRO A 265 -10.88 -2.90 6.29
C PRO A 265 -10.01 -3.42 7.45
N ARG A 266 -9.55 -4.66 7.37
CA ARG A 266 -8.75 -5.35 8.41
C ARG A 266 -7.41 -4.70 8.67
N LEU A 267 -6.76 -4.17 7.61
CA LEU A 267 -5.49 -3.45 7.74
C LEU A 267 -5.62 -2.22 8.66
N LEU A 268 -6.80 -1.62 8.67
CA LEU A 268 -7.12 -0.47 9.53
C LEU A 268 -7.56 -0.87 10.94
N GLY A 269 -7.80 -2.16 11.20
CA GLY A 269 -8.34 -2.67 12.46
C GLY A 269 -9.84 -2.39 12.63
N LEU A 270 -10.56 -2.21 11.52
CA LEU A 270 -12.00 -1.88 11.50
C LEU A 270 -12.85 -3.09 11.10
N ASP A 271 -12.56 -4.26 11.64
CA ASP A 271 -13.23 -5.53 11.32
C ASP A 271 -14.75 -5.47 11.45
N ASN A 272 -15.25 -4.68 12.41
CA ASN A 272 -16.69 -4.52 12.65
C ASN A 272 -17.43 -3.79 11.52
N LEU A 273 -16.71 -3.12 10.62
CA LEU A 273 -17.27 -2.43 9.46
C LEU A 273 -17.27 -3.31 8.19
N SER A 274 -16.83 -4.56 8.29
CA SER A 274 -16.77 -5.50 7.17
C SER A 274 -18.15 -5.74 6.53
N ILE A 275 -18.17 -5.74 5.19
CA ILE A 275 -19.34 -6.05 4.36
C ILE A 275 -19.19 -7.49 3.86
N ASN A 276 -20.18 -8.35 4.10
CA ASN A 276 -20.16 -9.76 3.68
C ASN A 276 -18.88 -10.53 4.10
N PRO A 277 -18.48 -10.51 5.41
CA PRO A 277 -17.26 -11.17 5.86
C PRO A 277 -17.35 -12.68 5.72
N ASP A 278 -16.23 -13.32 5.41
CA ASP A 278 -16.10 -14.77 5.56
C ASP A 278 -16.06 -15.13 7.05
N ARG A 279 -17.14 -15.73 7.56
CA ARG A 279 -17.28 -16.16 8.95
C ARG A 279 -16.70 -17.55 9.22
N SER A 280 -16.31 -18.29 8.19
CA SER A 280 -15.68 -19.61 8.32
C SER A 280 -14.24 -19.50 8.81
N GLU A 281 -13.61 -18.34 8.66
CA GLU A 281 -12.25 -18.08 9.11
C GLU A 281 -12.17 -18.03 10.64
N LYS A 282 -11.63 -19.08 11.22
CA LYS A 282 -11.33 -19.13 12.67
C LYS A 282 -10.00 -18.44 12.93
N ARG A 283 -10.03 -17.19 13.41
CA ARG A 283 -8.82 -16.57 13.97
C ARG A 283 -8.36 -17.36 15.18
N ARG A 284 -7.11 -17.81 15.16
CA ARG A 284 -6.49 -18.34 16.38
C ARG A 284 -6.33 -17.19 17.37
N ASN A 285 -6.66 -17.42 18.65
CA ASN A 285 -6.46 -16.42 19.71
C ASN A 285 -5.00 -15.93 19.78
N SER A 286 -4.04 -16.78 19.36
CA SER A 286 -2.64 -16.40 19.19
C SER A 286 -2.40 -15.33 18.13
N THR A 287 -3.21 -15.26 17.07
CA THR A 287 -3.10 -14.24 16.01
C THR A 287 -3.64 -12.88 16.48
N ILE A 288 -4.66 -12.89 17.35
CA ILE A 288 -5.21 -11.67 17.96
C ILE A 288 -4.21 -11.07 18.96
N ALA A 289 -3.48 -11.92 19.70
CA ALA A 289 -2.44 -11.50 20.63
C ALA A 289 -1.13 -11.08 19.95
N ARG A 290 -0.89 -11.51 18.70
CA ARG A 290 0.29 -11.15 17.90
C ARG A 290 0.08 -9.80 17.23
N GLU A 291 1.15 -9.01 17.18
CA GLU A 291 1.14 -7.70 16.53
C GLU A 291 0.97 -7.79 15.01
N ALA A 292 1.41 -8.89 14.38
CA ALA A 292 1.45 -9.09 12.94
C ALA A 292 0.20 -9.83 12.43
N TYR A 293 -0.74 -9.11 11.83
CA TYR A 293 -2.03 -9.65 11.38
C TYR A 293 -1.92 -10.71 10.28
N PHE A 294 -0.91 -10.62 9.42
CA PHE A 294 -0.79 -11.45 8.21
C PHE A 294 0.40 -12.42 8.26
N LEU A 295 1.06 -12.56 9.42
CA LEU A 295 2.30 -13.33 9.52
C LEU A 295 2.11 -14.82 9.24
N ASP A 296 1.02 -15.44 9.71
CA ASP A 296 0.75 -16.87 9.50
C ASP A 296 0.50 -17.15 7.99
N TYR A 297 -0.18 -16.23 7.29
CA TYR A 297 -0.39 -16.31 5.83
C TYR A 297 0.93 -16.14 5.07
N ALA A 298 1.73 -15.15 5.45
CA ALA A 298 3.03 -14.91 4.84
C ALA A 298 3.96 -16.13 5.00
N ALA A 299 3.99 -16.75 6.18
CA ALA A 299 4.77 -17.95 6.44
C ALA A 299 4.33 -19.14 5.55
N ASN A 300 3.05 -19.25 5.22
CA ASN A 300 2.56 -20.28 4.29
C ASN A 300 2.99 -20.00 2.84
N ILE A 301 2.87 -18.76 2.38
CA ILE A 301 3.35 -18.35 1.06
C ILE A 301 4.86 -18.57 0.95
N LYS A 302 5.63 -18.15 1.97
CA LYS A 302 7.08 -18.27 1.98
C LYS A 302 7.60 -19.71 1.86
N LYS A 303 6.83 -20.70 2.28
CA LYS A 303 7.20 -22.13 2.10
C LYS A 303 7.17 -22.57 0.63
N THR A 304 6.53 -21.81 -0.24
CA THR A 304 6.26 -22.16 -1.63
C THR A 304 7.00 -21.32 -2.65
N ILE A 305 7.65 -20.23 -2.21
CA ILE A 305 8.44 -19.31 -3.03
C ILE A 305 9.85 -19.16 -2.46
N SER A 306 10.81 -18.81 -3.30
CA SER A 306 12.21 -18.61 -2.94
C SER A 306 12.60 -17.15 -2.70
N ILE A 307 11.85 -16.22 -3.29
CA ILE A 307 12.11 -14.79 -3.14
C ILE A 307 11.80 -14.29 -1.72
N PRO A 308 12.46 -13.21 -1.27
CA PRO A 308 12.19 -12.59 0.02
C PRO A 308 10.74 -12.11 0.15
N VAL A 309 10.24 -12.11 1.40
CA VAL A 309 8.89 -11.66 1.74
C VAL A 309 8.96 -10.49 2.72
N ILE A 310 8.20 -9.43 2.44
CA ILE A 310 7.91 -8.33 3.37
C ILE A 310 6.56 -8.59 4.01
N VAL A 311 6.43 -8.46 5.32
CA VAL A 311 5.12 -8.50 6.00
C VAL A 311 4.79 -7.13 6.57
N THR A 312 3.66 -6.57 6.12
CA THR A 312 3.14 -5.29 6.62
C THR A 312 1.84 -5.51 7.36
N GLY A 313 1.76 -5.02 8.60
CA GLY A 313 0.52 -5.01 9.38
C GLY A 313 0.72 -5.29 10.86
N GLY A 314 0.63 -4.27 11.69
CA GLY A 314 0.50 -4.40 13.14
C GLY A 314 1.80 -4.43 13.94
N PHE A 315 2.96 -4.64 13.37
CA PHE A 315 4.23 -4.66 14.11
C PHE A 315 4.48 -3.37 14.88
N ARG A 316 4.86 -3.50 16.16
CA ARG A 316 5.19 -2.38 17.05
C ARG A 316 6.41 -2.66 17.92
N THR A 317 6.63 -3.88 18.41
CA THR A 317 7.74 -4.21 19.31
C THR A 317 8.93 -4.78 18.54
N ARG A 318 10.13 -4.41 18.98
CA ARG A 318 11.38 -4.94 18.42
C ARG A 318 11.41 -6.47 18.49
N SER A 319 11.02 -7.03 19.65
CA SER A 319 11.03 -8.47 19.85
C SER A 319 10.09 -9.24 18.90
N ALA A 320 8.90 -8.70 18.57
CA ALA A 320 8.01 -9.32 17.59
C ALA A 320 8.60 -9.28 16.19
N MET A 321 9.26 -8.18 15.81
CA MET A 321 9.94 -8.04 14.51
C MET A 321 11.11 -9.03 14.40
N GLU A 322 11.98 -9.10 15.41
CA GLU A 322 13.11 -10.04 15.47
C GLU A 322 12.63 -11.50 15.46
N SER A 323 11.56 -11.82 16.19
CA SER A 323 10.96 -13.16 16.18
C SER A 323 10.38 -13.54 14.83
N ALA A 324 9.73 -12.63 14.11
CA ALA A 324 9.17 -12.91 12.79
C ALA A 324 10.26 -13.28 11.78
N ILE A 325 11.38 -12.56 11.76
CA ILE A 325 12.52 -12.85 10.89
C ILE A 325 13.27 -14.10 11.37
N GLY A 326 13.55 -14.20 12.68
CA GLY A 326 14.28 -15.33 13.26
C GLY A 326 13.61 -16.68 13.09
N ASN A 327 12.26 -16.68 13.06
CA ASN A 327 11.44 -17.86 12.76
C ASN A 327 11.22 -18.10 11.25
N ASN A 328 11.93 -17.36 10.40
CA ASN A 328 11.84 -17.48 8.95
C ASN A 328 10.40 -17.30 8.38
N ALA A 329 9.60 -16.44 9.03
CA ALA A 329 8.25 -16.13 8.55
C ALA A 329 8.25 -15.01 7.48
N CYS A 330 9.29 -14.16 7.48
CA CYS A 330 9.53 -13.12 6.49
C CYS A 330 11.00 -12.67 6.53
N GLU A 331 11.45 -11.91 5.51
CA GLU A 331 12.78 -11.29 5.48
C GLU A 331 12.77 -9.82 5.86
N MET A 332 11.65 -9.12 5.70
CA MET A 332 11.52 -7.70 6.03
C MET A 332 10.21 -7.39 6.75
N ILE A 333 10.25 -6.36 7.57
CA ILE A 333 9.13 -5.86 8.34
C ILE A 333 8.65 -4.53 7.76
N GLY A 334 7.39 -4.47 7.34
CA GLY A 334 6.74 -3.25 6.87
C GLY A 334 6.10 -2.47 8.02
N VAL A 335 6.48 -1.20 8.17
CA VAL A 335 5.96 -0.26 9.18
C VAL A 335 5.30 0.93 8.49
N GLY A 336 4.07 1.26 8.88
CA GLY A 336 3.30 2.40 8.33
C GLY A 336 3.01 3.47 9.38
N ARG A 337 1.88 3.38 10.05
CA ARG A 337 1.29 4.42 10.93
C ARG A 337 2.25 5.10 11.93
N PRO A 338 3.18 4.42 12.62
CA PRO A 338 4.14 5.10 13.50
C PRO A 338 4.95 6.18 12.79
N LEU A 339 5.33 5.94 11.53
CA LEU A 339 6.15 6.85 10.72
C LEU A 339 5.41 8.08 10.21
N CYS A 340 4.07 8.10 10.32
CA CYS A 340 3.28 9.30 10.01
C CYS A 340 3.49 10.41 11.05
N ALA A 341 3.85 10.05 12.29
CA ALA A 341 3.98 11.03 13.40
C ALA A 341 5.36 11.02 14.06
N ASP A 342 6.17 9.97 13.89
CA ASP A 342 7.59 9.96 14.30
C ASP A 342 8.46 9.33 13.19
N PRO A 343 8.92 10.13 12.22
CA PRO A 343 9.75 9.67 11.10
C PRO A 343 11.05 9.00 11.52
N LEU A 344 11.57 9.33 12.71
CA LEU A 344 12.84 8.83 13.23
C LEU A 344 12.68 7.64 14.18
N SER A 345 11.46 7.16 14.40
CA SER A 345 11.18 6.08 15.37
C SER A 345 11.90 4.77 15.06
N ILE A 346 12.15 4.46 13.78
CA ILE A 346 12.93 3.26 13.41
C ILE A 346 14.40 3.41 13.83
N LYS A 347 15.01 4.57 13.62
CA LYS A 347 16.38 4.84 14.09
C LYS A 347 16.49 4.65 15.61
N LYS A 348 15.53 5.20 16.37
CA LYS A 348 15.47 5.04 17.84
C LYS A 348 15.29 3.57 18.24
N LEU A 349 14.46 2.82 17.51
CA LEU A 349 14.23 1.39 17.75
C LEU A 349 15.49 0.56 17.50
N LEU A 350 16.19 0.78 16.40
CA LEU A 350 17.39 0.05 16.03
C LEU A 350 18.55 0.38 16.99
N ASN A 351 18.68 1.64 17.41
CA ASN A 351 19.66 2.07 18.42
C ASN A 351 19.36 1.55 19.84
N GLY A 352 18.19 0.94 20.07
CA GLY A 352 17.80 0.48 21.41
C GLY A 352 17.31 1.59 22.35
N GLU A 353 17.10 2.80 21.85
CA GLU A 353 16.56 3.93 22.64
C GLU A 353 15.09 3.69 23.02
N ILE A 354 14.35 2.97 22.20
CA ILE A 354 12.97 2.52 22.46
C ILE A 354 12.83 1.02 22.16
N GLY A 355 12.01 0.32 22.96
CA GLY A 355 11.72 -1.10 22.75
C GLY A 355 10.50 -1.33 21.82
N GLN A 356 9.69 -0.30 21.60
CA GLN A 356 8.49 -0.37 20.77
C GLN A 356 8.15 0.95 20.11
N LEU A 357 7.50 0.87 18.96
CA LEU A 357 6.93 2.00 18.23
C LEU A 357 5.59 2.43 18.83
N SER A 358 5.29 3.72 18.79
CA SER A 358 4.05 4.28 19.31
C SER A 358 2.81 3.71 18.63
N ARG A 359 1.74 3.55 19.39
CA ARG A 359 0.42 3.05 18.95
C ARG A 359 -0.58 4.21 18.98
N TYR A 360 -0.34 5.25 18.19
CA TYR A 360 -1.18 6.44 18.14
C TYR A 360 -2.66 6.12 17.94
N GLU A 361 -2.96 5.09 17.11
CA GLU A 361 -4.32 4.65 16.82
C GLU A 361 -5.15 4.26 18.06
N LYS A 362 -4.51 3.93 19.18
CA LYS A 362 -5.21 3.58 20.42
C LYS A 362 -5.76 4.77 21.19
N SER A 363 -5.15 5.94 21.02
CA SER A 363 -5.57 7.20 21.66
C SER A 363 -6.50 8.03 20.78
N LEU A 364 -6.61 7.69 19.48
CA LEU A 364 -7.43 8.43 18.53
C LEU A 364 -8.91 8.04 18.69
N SER A 365 -9.70 8.95 19.28
CA SER A 365 -11.14 8.77 19.49
C SER A 365 -11.85 10.12 19.46
N PHE A 366 -13.09 10.13 18.98
CA PHE A 366 -13.97 11.31 19.10
C PHE A 366 -14.38 11.58 20.54
N GLY A 367 -14.43 10.52 21.37
CA GLY A 367 -14.83 10.64 22.77
C GLY A 367 -14.95 9.27 23.46
N PRO A 368 -15.30 9.24 24.74
CA PRO A 368 -15.47 8.00 25.51
C PRO A 368 -16.80 7.31 25.18
N TRP A 369 -16.93 6.05 25.60
CA TRP A 369 -18.15 5.26 25.58
C TRP A 369 -18.75 5.13 24.19
N ILE A 370 -19.99 5.63 24.01
CA ILE A 370 -20.71 5.54 22.74
C ILE A 370 -20.04 6.30 21.58
N PHE A 371 -19.13 7.23 21.87
CA PHE A 371 -18.36 7.99 20.86
C PHE A 371 -16.99 7.37 20.56
N SER A 372 -16.65 6.25 21.18
CA SER A 372 -15.37 5.56 21.00
C SER A 372 -15.35 4.71 19.72
N PRO A 373 -14.16 4.29 19.26
CA PRO A 373 -14.03 3.34 18.13
C PRO A 373 -14.74 2.00 18.37
N SER A 374 -14.99 1.61 19.63
CA SER A 374 -15.73 0.41 20.02
C SER A 374 -17.24 0.64 20.22
N SER A 375 -17.77 1.78 19.77
CA SER A 375 -19.19 2.11 19.84
C SER A 375 -20.06 0.98 19.27
N PRO A 376 -21.27 0.71 19.84
CA PRO A 376 -22.21 -0.22 19.23
C PRO A 376 -22.82 0.31 17.91
N PHE A 377 -22.68 1.62 17.63
CA PHE A 377 -23.22 2.26 16.44
C PHE A 377 -22.19 2.28 15.31
N ARG A 378 -22.49 1.60 14.18
CA ARG A 378 -21.61 1.53 13.00
C ARG A 378 -21.20 2.91 12.47
N LEU A 379 -22.10 3.89 12.48
CA LEU A 379 -21.81 5.25 12.05
C LEU A 379 -20.68 5.87 12.90
N ILE A 380 -20.74 5.72 14.21
CA ILE A 380 -19.71 6.24 15.14
C ILE A 380 -18.37 5.54 14.92
N GLN A 381 -18.38 4.21 14.70
CA GLN A 381 -17.17 3.47 14.35
C GLN A 381 -16.54 4.00 13.06
N ALA A 382 -17.37 4.22 12.01
CA ALA A 382 -16.91 4.75 10.73
C ALA A 382 -16.31 6.17 10.88
N ILE A 383 -16.99 7.06 11.62
CA ILE A 383 -16.50 8.41 11.89
C ILE A 383 -15.16 8.37 12.63
N ASN A 384 -15.01 7.50 13.65
CA ASN A 384 -13.73 7.31 14.34
C ASN A 384 -12.63 6.83 13.39
N GLY A 385 -12.93 5.87 12.50
CA GLY A 385 -11.99 5.36 11.52
C GLY A 385 -11.52 6.44 10.54
N PHE A 386 -12.45 7.19 9.95
CA PHE A 386 -12.11 8.30 9.05
C PHE A 386 -11.37 9.43 9.76
N GLY A 387 -11.77 9.75 10.99
CA GLY A 387 -11.11 10.78 11.78
C GLY A 387 -9.68 10.39 12.18
N ALA A 388 -9.45 9.11 12.54
CA ALA A 388 -8.11 8.60 12.80
C ALA A 388 -7.25 8.61 11.52
N GLN A 389 -7.81 8.26 10.36
CA GLN A 389 -7.11 8.35 9.08
C GLN A 389 -6.76 9.81 8.75
N ALA A 390 -7.68 10.75 8.92
CA ALA A 390 -7.45 12.17 8.71
C ALA A 390 -6.34 12.69 9.66
N TRP A 391 -6.30 12.22 10.91
CA TRP A 391 -5.24 12.58 11.84
C TRP A 391 -3.85 12.18 11.31
N PHE A 392 -3.68 10.97 10.81
CA PHE A 392 -2.41 10.55 10.22
C PHE A 392 -2.05 11.37 8.98
N TYR A 393 -3.00 11.70 8.11
CA TYR A 393 -2.74 12.60 6.97
C TYR A 393 -2.29 13.99 7.41
N GLN A 394 -2.90 14.56 8.46
CA GLN A 394 -2.47 15.86 8.97
C GLN A 394 -1.04 15.84 9.53
N GLN A 395 -0.62 14.75 10.19
CA GLN A 395 0.77 14.61 10.64
C GLN A 395 1.75 14.53 9.46
N ILE A 396 1.46 13.71 8.44
CA ILE A 396 2.27 13.63 7.21
C ILE A 396 2.38 15.01 6.55
N LYS A 397 1.27 15.75 6.43
CA LYS A 397 1.24 17.10 5.85
C LYS A 397 2.13 18.07 6.62
N ARG A 398 2.11 18.06 7.95
CA ARG A 398 2.98 18.88 8.78
C ARG A 398 4.46 18.57 8.54
N ILE A 399 4.83 17.28 8.59
CA ILE A 399 6.21 16.85 8.30
C ILE A 399 6.65 17.32 6.91
N SER A 400 5.78 17.23 5.90
CA SER A 400 6.05 17.67 4.53
C SER A 400 6.27 19.18 4.39
N LEU A 401 5.84 19.97 5.40
CA LEU A 401 6.04 21.41 5.50
C LEU A 401 7.22 21.79 6.42
N ASN A 402 8.01 20.80 6.87
CA ASN A 402 9.05 20.95 7.90
C ASN A 402 8.52 21.41 9.27
N GLU A 403 7.25 21.12 9.55
CA GLU A 403 6.66 21.34 10.86
C GLU A 403 6.73 20.06 11.70
N ASP A 404 6.82 20.21 13.02
CA ASP A 404 6.72 19.08 13.92
C ASP A 404 5.29 18.51 13.92
N PRO A 405 5.12 17.19 14.06
CA PRO A 405 3.82 16.57 14.25
C PRO A 405 3.07 17.16 15.45
N ASP A 406 1.79 17.42 15.29
CA ASP A 406 0.92 17.89 16.37
C ASP A 406 0.18 16.69 17.00
N LEU A 407 0.80 16.09 18.00
CA LEU A 407 0.24 14.93 18.71
C LEU A 407 -0.96 15.29 19.59
N SER A 408 -1.17 16.60 19.87
CA SER A 408 -2.31 17.11 20.65
C SER A 408 -3.57 17.32 19.80
N MET A 409 -3.44 17.27 18.47
CA MET A 409 -4.55 17.47 17.53
C MET A 409 -5.66 16.44 17.79
N SER A 410 -6.89 16.91 18.04
CA SER A 410 -8.03 16.02 18.19
C SER A 410 -8.46 15.40 16.87
N VAL A 411 -9.07 14.20 16.94
CA VAL A 411 -9.61 13.48 15.77
C VAL A 411 -10.66 14.35 15.05
N PHE A 412 -11.46 15.12 15.80
CA PHE A 412 -12.44 16.06 15.22
C PHE A 412 -11.77 17.20 14.44
N ALA A 413 -10.75 17.83 15.01
CA ALA A 413 -10.00 18.90 14.34
C ALA A 413 -9.33 18.39 13.05
N ALA A 414 -8.74 17.19 13.11
CA ALA A 414 -8.11 16.55 11.96
C ALA A 414 -9.14 16.27 10.84
N LEU A 415 -10.28 15.69 11.18
CA LEU A 415 -11.33 15.39 10.20
C LEU A 415 -11.88 16.66 9.55
N ARG A 416 -12.14 17.72 10.34
CA ARG A 416 -12.61 19.01 9.82
C ARG A 416 -11.61 19.63 8.85
N LYS A 417 -10.31 19.57 9.18
CA LYS A 417 -9.24 20.07 8.30
C LYS A 417 -9.17 19.26 7.00
N ASP A 418 -9.19 17.94 7.09
CA ASP A 418 -9.10 17.07 5.92
C ASP A 418 -10.29 17.30 4.96
N LEU A 419 -11.51 17.43 5.49
CA LEU A 419 -12.72 17.73 4.71
C LEU A 419 -12.65 19.12 4.05
N ALA A 420 -12.16 20.13 4.75
CA ALA A 420 -11.99 21.46 4.19
C ALA A 420 -10.96 21.48 3.04
N GLU A 421 -9.85 20.77 3.19
CA GLU A 421 -8.83 20.64 2.15
C GLU A 421 -9.35 19.89 0.93
N LEU A 422 -10.13 18.82 1.13
CA LEU A 422 -10.75 18.07 0.03
C LEU A 422 -11.73 18.95 -0.75
N SER A 423 -12.49 19.82 -0.09
CA SER A 423 -13.42 20.75 -0.77
C SER A 423 -12.72 21.77 -1.66
N LEU A 424 -11.49 22.15 -1.33
CA LEU A 424 -10.70 23.11 -2.12
C LEU A 424 -10.04 22.48 -3.37
N ILE A 425 -9.87 21.15 -3.39
CA ILE A 425 -9.28 20.44 -4.53
C ILE A 425 -10.34 20.18 -5.63
N HIS A 426 -11.61 20.27 -5.29
CA HIS A 426 -12.74 20.05 -6.21
C HIS A 426 -13.28 21.33 -6.87
N ILE A 427 -12.62 22.50 -6.63
CA ILE A 427 -12.87 23.77 -7.32
C ILE A 427 -11.76 24.05 -8.33
#